data_cd42f7fa177c6bdd062c88a12c7aad0b
#
_entry.id   cd42f7fa177c6bdd062c88a12c7aad0b
#
_cell.length_a   1.000
_cell.length_b   1.000
_cell.length_c   1.000
_cell.angle_alpha   90.00
_cell.angle_beta   90.00
_cell.angle_gamma   90.00
#
_symmetry.space_group_name_H-M   'P 1'
#
loop_
_entity.id
_entity.type
_entity.pdbx_description
1 polymer ?
#
loop_
_entity_poly.entity_id
_entity_poly.type
_entity_poly.pdbx_seq_one_letter_code
_entity_poly.pdbx_strand_id
1 'polypeptide(L)'
;MQPIADGGDRAPRISTGIPDLDNVLGGGLTAQRVYLLEGTPGSGKTTIALQFLLDGAREGEKGLYITLSETAAELREVARSHNWSLDDVEIFELVSEDGLDLDSEQSILEPSEVELGETIKGVMGCVDRFRPSRVVFDSLSELRLLAQSSLRYRRQILALKQYFSTRQCTVLMLDDRSSDPNDLQLHSIAHGVITLEQAAGDYGSERRRLRVVKMRGVKYRGGFHDFEIETGGVSVFPRLIAAEHHRPFTGSLVSTGIARIDEMLGGGLAPGTNTLLSGPSGVGKTSTAVRCGLAAMERGDKAA
;
A
#
# COMPACT_ATOMS: atom_id res chain seq x y z
N MET A 1 -33.61 -1.96 11.83
CA MET A 1 -32.33 -2.50 12.27
C MET A 1 -31.59 -1.36 12.95
N GLN A 2 -31.54 -1.32 14.28
CA GLN A 2 -30.91 -0.25 15.05
C GLN A 2 -29.39 -0.27 14.81
N PRO A 3 -28.72 0.87 14.70
CA PRO A 3 -27.25 0.91 14.62
C PRO A 3 -26.70 0.40 15.95
N ILE A 4 -25.86 -0.63 15.86
CA ILE A 4 -25.08 -1.11 17.01
C ILE A 4 -24.19 0.06 17.44
N ALA A 5 -24.33 0.50 18.68
CA ALA A 5 -23.53 1.55 19.27
C ALA A 5 -22.05 1.15 19.18
N ASP A 6 -21.26 1.95 18.47
CA ASP A 6 -19.84 1.75 18.16
C ASP A 6 -18.99 2.29 19.34
N GLY A 7 -19.08 1.61 20.48
CA GLY A 7 -18.43 1.92 21.75
C GLY A 7 -17.51 0.81 22.25
N GLY A 8 -16.94 0.01 21.36
CA GLY A 8 -15.93 -1.00 21.70
C GLY A 8 -14.53 -0.43 21.52
N ASP A 9 -13.66 -0.71 22.47
CA ASP A 9 -12.22 -0.42 22.57
C ASP A 9 -11.49 -0.81 21.27
N ARG A 10 -11.55 0.07 20.26
CA ARG A 10 -10.85 -0.15 18.99
C ARG A 10 -9.36 0.07 19.25
N ALA A 11 -8.56 -0.95 18.96
CA ALA A 11 -7.11 -0.82 19.01
C ALA A 11 -6.64 0.44 18.26
N PRO A 12 -5.68 1.21 18.81
CA PRO A 12 -5.21 2.43 18.21
C PRO A 12 -4.72 2.21 16.78
N ARG A 13 -4.91 3.23 15.93
CA ARG A 13 -4.49 3.24 14.53
C ARG A 13 -3.21 4.02 14.38
N ILE A 14 -2.34 3.53 13.52
CA ILE A 14 -1.08 4.16 13.16
C ILE A 14 -1.14 4.49 11.68
N SER A 15 -0.82 5.74 11.34
CA SER A 15 -0.71 6.20 9.96
C SER A 15 0.45 5.49 9.24
N THR A 16 0.27 5.23 7.97
CA THR A 16 1.34 4.77 7.07
C THR A 16 2.23 5.92 6.56
N GLY A 17 1.86 7.17 6.85
CA GLY A 17 2.46 8.36 6.24
C GLY A 17 1.93 8.65 4.83
N ILE A 18 0.94 7.87 4.37
CA ILE A 18 0.31 8.00 3.07
C ILE A 18 -1.21 8.09 3.28
N PRO A 19 -1.79 9.31 3.30
CA PRO A 19 -3.18 9.52 3.71
C PRO A 19 -4.21 8.70 2.93
N ASP A 20 -4.00 8.54 1.63
CA ASP A 20 -4.91 7.77 0.78
C ASP A 20 -4.74 6.26 0.97
N LEU A 21 -3.55 5.78 1.34
CA LEU A 21 -3.36 4.39 1.77
C LEU A 21 -4.07 4.16 3.11
N ASP A 22 -3.97 5.10 4.04
CA ASP A 22 -4.70 5.03 5.32
C ASP A 22 -6.21 4.97 5.09
N ASN A 23 -6.74 5.75 4.13
CA ASN A 23 -8.13 5.67 3.70
C ASN A 23 -8.49 4.26 3.17
N VAL A 24 -7.66 3.68 2.31
CA VAL A 24 -7.83 2.30 1.82
C VAL A 24 -7.84 1.29 2.96
N LEU A 25 -6.98 1.48 3.97
CA LEU A 25 -6.85 0.63 5.15
C LEU A 25 -7.95 0.86 6.22
N GLY A 26 -8.85 1.82 6.01
CA GLY A 26 -9.90 2.15 6.97
C GLY A 26 -9.39 2.89 8.22
N GLY A 27 -8.41 3.79 8.02
CA GLY A 27 -7.81 4.66 9.02
C GLY A 27 -6.41 4.25 9.46
N GLY A 28 -5.63 3.60 8.58
CA GLY A 28 -4.25 3.18 8.84
C GLY A 28 -4.11 1.77 9.40
N LEU A 29 -2.92 1.47 9.93
CA LEU A 29 -2.57 0.16 10.49
C LEU A 29 -3.04 0.04 11.94
N THR A 30 -3.48 -1.12 12.38
CA THR A 30 -3.71 -1.41 13.80
C THR A 30 -2.37 -1.48 14.52
N ALA A 31 -2.21 -0.74 15.61
CA ALA A 31 -0.96 -0.71 16.38
C ALA A 31 -0.54 -2.09 16.88
N GLN A 32 0.77 -2.26 17.10
CA GLN A 32 1.35 -3.46 17.71
C GLN A 32 1.03 -4.76 16.98
N ARG A 33 1.01 -4.70 15.66
CA ARG A 33 0.75 -5.84 14.78
C ARG A 33 1.83 -5.94 13.70
N VAL A 34 1.93 -7.14 13.13
CA VAL A 34 2.87 -7.43 12.04
C VAL A 34 2.11 -7.44 10.72
N TYR A 35 2.59 -6.65 9.78
CA TYR A 35 2.08 -6.50 8.43
C TYR A 35 3.07 -7.01 7.41
N LEU A 36 2.58 -7.52 6.30
CA LEU A 36 3.38 -7.92 5.16
C LEU A 36 3.12 -6.95 4.01
N LEU A 37 4.19 -6.40 3.46
CA LEU A 37 4.20 -5.63 2.21
C LEU A 37 5.00 -6.43 1.19
N GLU A 38 4.32 -7.00 0.22
CA GLU A 38 4.92 -7.85 -0.80
C GLU A 38 4.82 -7.24 -2.19
N GLY A 39 5.81 -7.51 -3.03
CA GLY A 39 5.82 -7.05 -4.42
C GLY A 39 7.13 -7.39 -5.11
N THR A 40 7.16 -7.29 -6.43
CA THR A 40 8.38 -7.46 -7.20
C THR A 40 9.44 -6.40 -6.86
N PRO A 41 10.73 -6.66 -7.12
CA PRO A 41 11.76 -5.61 -7.03
C PRO A 41 11.35 -4.37 -7.85
N GLY A 42 11.61 -3.16 -7.32
CA GLY A 42 11.23 -1.90 -7.96
C GLY A 42 9.74 -1.50 -7.80
N SER A 43 8.91 -2.31 -7.16
CA SER A 43 7.49 -1.98 -6.96
C SER A 43 7.21 -0.86 -5.94
N GLY A 44 8.22 -0.38 -5.19
CA GLY A 44 8.08 0.73 -4.24
C GLY A 44 7.94 0.33 -2.77
N LYS A 45 8.28 -0.91 -2.42
CA LYS A 45 8.23 -1.40 -1.02
C LYS A 45 9.07 -0.52 -0.07
N THR A 46 10.34 -0.29 -0.42
CA THR A 46 11.28 0.53 0.36
C THR A 46 10.77 1.96 0.54
N THR A 47 10.20 2.58 -0.51
CA THR A 47 9.64 3.94 -0.43
C THR A 47 8.47 4.02 0.56
N ILE A 48 7.52 3.08 0.51
CA ILE A 48 6.40 3.00 1.46
C ILE A 48 6.92 2.76 2.89
N ALA A 49 7.91 1.88 3.05
CA ALA A 49 8.49 1.56 4.35
C ALA A 49 9.20 2.77 4.97
N LEU A 50 9.94 3.55 4.18
CA LEU A 50 10.56 4.78 4.65
C LEU A 50 9.52 5.83 5.05
N GLN A 51 8.44 6.03 4.25
CA GLN A 51 7.35 6.95 4.63
C GLN A 51 6.70 6.55 5.95
N PHE A 52 6.48 5.25 6.17
CA PHE A 52 5.92 4.74 7.42
C PHE A 52 6.80 5.07 8.64
N LEU A 53 8.13 4.97 8.53
CA LEU A 53 9.05 5.32 9.63
C LEU A 53 9.15 6.83 9.82
N LEU A 54 9.25 7.59 8.73
CA LEU A 54 9.34 9.06 8.76
C LEU A 54 8.08 9.71 9.34
N ASP A 55 6.91 9.13 9.07
CA ASP A 55 5.67 9.58 9.69
C ASP A 55 5.71 9.38 11.21
N GLY A 56 6.17 8.22 11.67
CA GLY A 56 6.38 7.97 13.11
C GLY A 56 7.37 8.93 13.73
N ALA A 57 8.49 9.21 13.07
CA ALA A 57 9.48 10.16 13.55
C ALA A 57 8.89 11.58 13.76
N ARG A 58 8.01 12.03 12.83
CA ARG A 58 7.28 13.31 12.98
C ARG A 58 6.36 13.34 14.21
N GLU A 59 5.80 12.20 14.58
CA GLU A 59 4.96 12.03 15.77
C GLU A 59 5.80 11.75 17.05
N GLY A 60 7.14 11.80 16.97
CA GLY A 60 8.05 11.52 18.09
C GLY A 60 8.20 10.03 18.42
N GLU A 61 7.77 9.14 17.54
CA GLU A 61 7.94 7.70 17.69
C GLU A 61 9.33 7.26 17.21
N LYS A 62 9.89 6.25 17.87
CA LYS A 62 11.17 5.67 17.45
C LYS A 62 10.97 4.70 16.30
N GLY A 63 11.59 5.00 15.16
CA GLY A 63 11.60 4.17 13.96
C GLY A 63 12.90 3.39 13.81
N LEU A 64 12.79 2.09 13.52
CA LEU A 64 13.94 1.21 13.23
C LEU A 64 13.75 0.55 11.87
N TYR A 65 14.75 0.72 11.00
CA TYR A 65 14.86 -0.02 9.75
C TYR A 65 15.91 -1.11 9.89
N ILE A 66 15.52 -2.35 9.74
CA ILE A 66 16.40 -3.53 9.74
C ILE A 66 16.58 -3.95 8.30
N THR A 67 17.80 -3.92 7.80
CA THR A 67 18.13 -4.35 6.44
C THR A 67 19.06 -5.55 6.46
N LEU A 68 18.77 -6.53 5.59
CA LEU A 68 19.56 -7.73 5.36
C LEU A 68 20.25 -7.73 4.00
N SER A 69 19.91 -6.77 3.10
CA SER A 69 20.36 -6.76 1.72
C SER A 69 20.90 -5.41 1.25
N GLU A 70 20.35 -4.31 1.77
CA GLU A 70 20.76 -2.95 1.38
C GLU A 70 21.62 -2.33 2.48
N THR A 71 22.56 -1.47 2.11
CA THR A 71 23.36 -0.70 3.06
C THR A 71 22.60 0.55 3.55
N ALA A 72 22.95 1.06 4.73
CA ALA A 72 22.41 2.35 5.19
C ALA A 72 22.76 3.51 4.26
N ALA A 73 23.86 3.44 3.54
CA ALA A 73 24.24 4.43 2.54
C ALA A 73 23.25 4.46 1.38
N GLU A 74 22.89 3.30 0.85
CA GLU A 74 21.89 3.14 -0.22
C GLU A 74 20.51 3.60 0.23
N LEU A 75 20.07 3.21 1.40
CA LEU A 75 18.78 3.68 1.96
C LEU A 75 18.73 5.20 2.12
N ARG A 76 19.83 5.82 2.56
CA ARG A 76 19.92 7.29 2.64
C ARG A 76 19.93 7.95 1.25
N GLU A 77 20.49 7.29 0.24
CA GLU A 77 20.44 7.78 -1.14
C GLU A 77 19.01 7.72 -1.69
N VAL A 78 18.29 6.62 -1.47
CA VAL A 78 16.86 6.50 -1.80
C VAL A 78 16.06 7.60 -1.10
N ALA A 79 16.29 7.84 0.19
CA ALA A 79 15.59 8.90 0.91
C ALA A 79 15.88 10.29 0.33
N ARG A 80 17.14 10.60 0.00
CA ARG A 80 17.52 11.88 -0.62
C ARG A 80 16.84 12.09 -1.98
N SER A 81 16.63 11.02 -2.77
CA SER A 81 15.91 11.13 -4.05
C SER A 81 14.46 11.61 -3.89
N HIS A 82 13.88 11.41 -2.71
CA HIS A 82 12.57 11.90 -2.32
C HIS A 82 12.61 13.18 -1.47
N ASN A 83 13.78 13.83 -1.32
CA ASN A 83 14.01 14.98 -0.43
C ASN A 83 13.74 14.66 1.05
N TRP A 84 14.03 13.45 1.50
CA TRP A 84 13.89 13.03 2.89
C TRP A 84 15.23 12.92 3.59
N SER A 85 15.26 13.23 4.90
CA SER A 85 16.33 12.85 5.82
C SER A 85 15.90 11.63 6.63
N LEU A 86 16.86 10.74 6.91
CA LEU A 86 16.70 9.59 7.82
C LEU A 86 17.42 9.80 9.14
N ASP A 87 17.73 11.04 9.54
CA ASP A 87 18.48 11.32 10.76
C ASP A 87 17.74 10.88 12.04
N ASP A 88 16.40 10.86 11.98
CA ASP A 88 15.52 10.42 13.07
C ASP A 88 15.13 8.93 12.98
N VAL A 89 15.71 8.18 12.05
CA VAL A 89 15.44 6.75 11.84
C VAL A 89 16.72 5.97 12.11
N GLU A 90 16.66 5.04 13.05
CA GLU A 90 17.76 4.09 13.27
C GLU A 90 17.78 3.05 12.15
N ILE A 91 18.97 2.83 11.57
CA ILE A 91 19.18 1.81 10.56
C ILE A 91 20.11 0.75 11.12
N PHE A 92 19.64 -0.48 11.16
CA PHE A 92 20.42 -1.63 11.59
C PHE A 92 20.74 -2.51 10.37
N GLU A 93 22.00 -2.48 9.97
CA GLU A 93 22.53 -3.31 8.89
C GLU A 93 23.00 -4.65 9.46
N LEU A 94 22.55 -5.72 8.85
CA LEU A 94 23.07 -7.07 9.05
C LEU A 94 23.84 -7.49 7.79
N VAL A 95 24.76 -6.64 7.34
CA VAL A 95 25.74 -7.04 6.33
C VAL A 95 26.87 -7.74 7.06
N SER A 96 27.08 -9.00 6.78
CA SER A 96 28.22 -9.76 7.29
C SER A 96 29.49 -9.11 6.79
N GLU A 97 30.22 -8.36 7.65
CA GLU A 97 31.59 -7.94 7.35
C GLU A 97 32.51 -9.15 7.15
N ASP A 98 32.11 -10.35 7.61
CA ASP A 98 32.85 -11.60 7.56
C ASP A 98 32.67 -12.39 6.24
N GLY A 99 32.02 -11.83 5.23
CA GLY A 99 31.82 -12.49 3.92
C GLY A 99 33.11 -12.72 3.10
N LEU A 100 34.29 -12.42 3.64
CA LEU A 100 35.59 -12.63 2.99
C LEU A 100 36.51 -13.63 3.71
N ASP A 101 36.16 -14.13 4.90
CA ASP A 101 36.91 -15.20 5.55
C ASP A 101 36.29 -16.57 5.27
N LEU A 102 36.66 -17.14 4.12
CA LEU A 102 36.26 -18.46 3.65
C LEU A 102 36.94 -19.65 4.39
N ASP A 103 37.64 -19.40 5.51
CA ASP A 103 38.51 -20.39 6.18
C ASP A 103 38.15 -20.73 7.63
N SER A 104 36.89 -20.61 8.06
CA SER A 104 36.51 -21.19 9.37
C SER A 104 35.87 -22.56 9.21
N GLU A 105 36.73 -23.59 8.95
CA GLU A 105 36.36 -24.97 9.16
C GLU A 105 36.22 -25.30 10.66
N GLN A 106 35.11 -25.99 10.97
CA GLN A 106 34.77 -26.76 12.16
C GLN A 106 33.63 -26.25 13.02
N SER A 107 32.41 -26.37 12.49
CA SER A 107 31.22 -26.48 13.33
C SER A 107 30.43 -27.73 12.92
N ILE A 108 29.98 -28.53 13.89
CA ILE A 108 29.10 -29.72 13.69
C ILE A 108 27.69 -29.27 13.21
N LEU A 109 27.38 -27.97 13.32
CA LEU A 109 26.17 -27.33 12.80
C LEU A 109 26.41 -26.87 11.35
N GLU A 110 25.40 -26.99 10.50
CA GLU A 110 25.49 -26.42 9.15
C GLU A 110 25.73 -24.89 9.28
N PRO A 111 26.66 -24.30 8.52
CA PRO A 111 27.03 -22.89 8.61
C PRO A 111 25.79 -21.95 8.57
N SER A 112 24.84 -22.25 7.71
CA SER A 112 23.57 -21.50 7.58
C SER A 112 22.67 -21.52 8.82
N GLU A 113 22.76 -22.53 9.68
CA GLU A 113 21.99 -22.54 10.95
C GLU A 113 22.57 -21.60 11.98
N VAL A 114 23.87 -21.50 12.03
CA VAL A 114 24.58 -20.57 12.90
C VAL A 114 24.28 -19.15 12.46
N GLU A 115 24.41 -18.87 11.18
CA GLU A 115 24.17 -17.57 10.55
C GLU A 115 22.74 -17.07 10.75
N LEU A 116 21.73 -17.92 10.50
CA LEU A 116 20.32 -17.56 10.75
C LEU A 116 20.07 -17.27 12.23
N GLY A 117 20.64 -18.07 13.12
CA GLY A 117 20.51 -17.88 14.57
C GLY A 117 21.16 -16.60 15.04
N GLU A 118 22.31 -16.24 14.54
CA GLU A 118 23.04 -15.01 14.86
C GLU A 118 22.33 -13.78 14.29
N THR A 119 21.84 -13.85 13.05
CA THR A 119 21.01 -12.82 12.45
C THR A 119 19.80 -12.47 13.32
N ILE A 120 19.03 -13.48 13.73
CA ILE A 120 17.85 -13.27 14.58
C ILE A 120 18.23 -12.71 15.95
N LYS A 121 19.31 -13.19 16.58
CA LYS A 121 19.82 -12.65 17.86
C LYS A 121 20.27 -11.21 17.72
N GLY A 122 20.96 -10.84 16.64
CA GLY A 122 21.38 -9.48 16.34
C GLY A 122 20.19 -8.53 16.24
N VAL A 123 19.17 -8.93 15.46
CA VAL A 123 17.89 -8.19 15.35
C VAL A 123 17.24 -7.99 16.70
N MET A 124 17.07 -9.07 17.48
CA MET A 124 16.45 -9.00 18.81
C MET A 124 17.23 -8.09 19.75
N GLY A 125 18.57 -8.18 19.76
CA GLY A 125 19.44 -7.33 20.57
C GLY A 125 19.33 -5.84 20.21
N CYS A 126 19.24 -5.53 18.92
CA CYS A 126 19.02 -4.17 18.45
C CYS A 126 17.66 -3.62 18.90
N VAL A 127 16.59 -4.37 18.72
CA VAL A 127 15.23 -3.98 19.15
C VAL A 127 15.15 -3.78 20.67
N ASP A 128 15.77 -4.66 21.47
CA ASP A 128 15.77 -4.54 22.93
C ASP A 128 16.52 -3.28 23.41
N ARG A 129 17.63 -2.95 22.74
CA ARG A 129 18.43 -1.76 23.06
C ARG A 129 17.74 -0.47 22.65
N PHE A 130 17.20 -0.41 21.41
CA PHE A 130 16.63 0.81 20.85
C PHE A 130 15.19 1.05 21.28
N ARG A 131 14.41 -0.03 21.51
CA ARG A 131 12.98 -0.02 21.86
C ARG A 131 12.13 0.79 20.88
N PRO A 132 12.07 0.38 19.62
CA PRO A 132 11.31 1.09 18.60
C PRO A 132 9.81 0.88 18.77
N SER A 133 9.00 1.88 18.35
CA SER A 133 7.56 1.75 18.19
C SER A 133 7.19 1.22 16.80
N ARG A 134 7.94 1.66 15.77
CA ARG A 134 7.77 1.24 14.39
C ARG A 134 9.02 0.52 13.91
N VAL A 135 8.83 -0.61 13.24
CA VAL A 135 9.92 -1.42 12.70
C VAL A 135 9.63 -1.74 11.24
N VAL A 136 10.62 -1.59 10.41
CA VAL A 136 10.67 -2.14 9.06
C VAL A 136 11.68 -3.28 9.07
N PHE A 137 11.31 -4.41 8.46
CA PHE A 137 12.19 -5.56 8.30
C PHE A 137 12.32 -5.88 6.80
N ASP A 138 13.51 -5.65 6.24
CA ASP A 138 13.82 -5.76 4.81
C ASP A 138 15.05 -6.67 4.58
N SER A 139 14.92 -7.85 4.00
CA SER A 139 13.70 -8.46 3.51
C SER A 139 13.57 -9.88 4.07
N LEU A 140 12.34 -10.38 4.01
CA LEU A 140 12.05 -11.78 4.38
C LEU A 140 12.63 -12.78 3.38
N SER A 141 12.90 -12.34 2.15
CA SER A 141 13.55 -13.15 1.11
C SER A 141 14.91 -13.67 1.57
N GLU A 142 15.71 -12.81 2.20
CA GLU A 142 17.03 -13.19 2.73
C GLU A 142 16.90 -14.20 3.88
N LEU A 143 15.98 -14.00 4.81
CA LEU A 143 15.71 -14.98 5.86
C LEU A 143 15.25 -16.32 5.30
N ARG A 144 14.53 -16.33 4.18
CA ARG A 144 14.08 -17.56 3.51
C ARG A 144 15.26 -18.32 2.94
N LEU A 145 16.23 -17.62 2.32
CA LEU A 145 17.46 -18.22 1.80
C LEU A 145 18.28 -18.84 2.93
N LEU A 146 18.48 -18.12 4.04
CA LEU A 146 19.20 -18.61 5.21
C LEU A 146 18.51 -19.80 5.88
N ALA A 147 17.19 -19.86 5.87
CA ALA A 147 16.44 -20.94 6.54
C ALA A 147 16.51 -22.29 5.83
N GLN A 148 16.84 -22.34 4.53
CA GLN A 148 16.96 -23.53 3.67
C GLN A 148 15.76 -24.49 3.68
N SER A 149 14.82 -24.34 4.60
CA SER A 149 13.58 -25.13 4.63
C SER A 149 12.37 -24.28 5.03
N SER A 150 11.23 -24.57 4.43
CA SER A 150 9.97 -23.87 4.69
C SER A 150 9.49 -23.98 6.13
N LEU A 151 9.76 -25.09 6.81
CA LEU A 151 9.41 -25.30 8.21
C LEU A 151 10.27 -24.45 9.15
N ARG A 152 11.58 -24.36 8.91
CA ARG A 152 12.49 -23.51 9.68
C ARG A 152 12.13 -22.03 9.48
N TYR A 153 11.96 -21.61 8.24
CA TYR A 153 11.52 -20.28 7.89
C TYR A 153 10.24 -19.89 8.64
N ARG A 154 9.19 -20.72 8.53
CA ARG A 154 7.93 -20.47 9.23
C ARG A 154 8.10 -20.33 10.75
N ARG A 155 8.93 -21.19 11.35
CA ARG A 155 9.23 -21.14 12.81
C ARG A 155 9.88 -19.82 13.18
N GLN A 156 10.84 -19.34 12.40
CA GLN A 156 11.51 -18.06 12.66
C GLN A 156 10.56 -16.88 12.53
N ILE A 157 9.73 -16.85 11.48
CA ILE A 157 8.73 -15.78 11.32
C ILE A 157 7.71 -15.76 12.47
N LEU A 158 7.29 -16.92 12.96
CA LEU A 158 6.41 -16.99 14.13
C LEU A 158 7.11 -16.49 15.40
N ALA A 159 8.39 -16.82 15.59
CA ALA A 159 9.18 -16.34 16.72
C ALA A 159 9.37 -14.81 16.67
N LEU A 160 9.71 -14.25 15.50
CA LEU A 160 9.81 -12.81 15.30
C LEU A 160 8.47 -12.11 15.55
N LYS A 161 7.38 -12.65 15.03
CA LYS A 161 6.05 -12.09 15.29
C LYS A 161 5.72 -12.03 16.77
N GLN A 162 5.96 -13.13 17.50
CA GLN A 162 5.72 -13.17 18.96
C GLN A 162 6.63 -12.18 19.69
N TYR A 163 7.89 -12.13 19.30
CA TYR A 163 8.88 -11.21 19.86
C TYR A 163 8.45 -9.75 19.71
N PHE A 164 8.11 -9.31 18.51
CA PHE A 164 7.64 -7.95 18.25
C PHE A 164 6.31 -7.62 18.96
N SER A 165 5.40 -8.59 19.02
CA SER A 165 4.12 -8.41 19.70
C SER A 165 4.29 -8.14 21.19
N THR A 166 5.23 -8.83 21.86
CA THR A 166 5.50 -8.63 23.29
C THR A 166 6.18 -7.28 23.59
N ARG A 167 6.81 -6.67 22.58
CA ARG A 167 7.47 -5.35 22.68
C ARG A 167 6.63 -4.19 22.18
N GLN A 168 5.37 -4.47 21.84
CA GLN A 168 4.41 -3.46 21.39
C GLN A 168 4.84 -2.72 20.11
N CYS A 169 5.67 -3.35 19.27
CA CYS A 169 6.08 -2.79 17.99
C CYS A 169 5.01 -2.98 16.91
N THR A 170 4.82 -1.97 16.07
CA THR A 170 4.14 -2.10 14.79
C THR A 170 5.17 -2.38 13.72
N VAL A 171 5.05 -3.52 13.04
CA VAL A 171 6.09 -4.03 12.15
C VAL A 171 5.57 -4.15 10.72
N LEU A 172 6.33 -3.59 9.79
CA LEU A 172 6.14 -3.78 8.35
C LEU A 172 7.27 -4.69 7.84
N MET A 173 6.93 -5.91 7.47
CA MET A 173 7.85 -6.87 6.86
C MET A 173 7.76 -6.77 5.36
N LEU A 174 8.89 -6.61 4.69
CA LEU A 174 8.99 -6.55 3.23
C LEU A 174 9.36 -7.92 2.69
N ASP A 175 8.73 -8.33 1.59
CA ASP A 175 9.04 -9.58 0.92
C ASP A 175 9.02 -9.41 -0.61
N ASP A 176 9.98 -10.04 -1.26
CA ASP A 176 10.02 -10.12 -2.72
C ASP A 176 9.16 -11.28 -3.20
N ARG A 177 8.18 -10.94 -4.03
CA ARG A 177 7.23 -11.92 -4.58
C ARG A 177 7.85 -12.84 -5.66
N SER A 178 9.16 -12.78 -5.84
CA SER A 178 9.90 -13.59 -6.82
C SER A 178 9.98 -15.08 -6.47
N SER A 179 9.75 -15.46 -5.22
CA SER A 179 9.80 -16.82 -4.74
C SER A 179 8.40 -17.39 -4.58
N ASP A 180 8.23 -18.61 -5.04
CA ASP A 180 7.06 -19.48 -5.05
C ASP A 180 5.69 -18.81 -4.82
N PRO A 181 4.85 -18.67 -5.88
CA PRO A 181 3.50 -18.08 -5.78
C PRO A 181 2.57 -18.79 -4.78
N ASN A 182 2.95 -20.01 -4.33
CA ASN A 182 2.18 -20.83 -3.41
C ASN A 182 2.56 -20.64 -1.94
N ASP A 183 3.54 -19.79 -1.60
CA ASP A 183 3.92 -19.57 -0.20
C ASP A 183 2.92 -18.66 0.53
N LEU A 184 1.73 -19.22 0.79
CA LEU A 184 0.69 -18.58 1.60
C LEU A 184 0.98 -18.61 3.11
N GLN A 185 2.15 -19.11 3.52
CA GLN A 185 2.47 -19.29 4.95
C GLN A 185 2.58 -17.94 5.66
N LEU A 186 3.24 -16.96 5.03
CA LEU A 186 3.34 -15.59 5.56
C LEU A 186 1.98 -14.92 5.66
N HIS A 187 1.12 -15.09 4.65
CA HIS A 187 -0.24 -14.57 4.67
C HIS A 187 -1.04 -15.07 5.88
N SER A 188 -0.82 -16.31 6.31
CA SER A 188 -1.50 -16.86 7.49
C SER A 188 -1.03 -16.23 8.79
N ILE A 189 0.24 -15.81 8.87
CA ILE A 189 0.89 -15.27 10.07
C ILE A 189 0.62 -13.78 10.23
N ALA A 190 0.74 -12.99 9.16
CA ALA A 190 0.58 -11.55 9.19
C ALA A 190 -0.84 -11.11 9.62
N HIS A 191 -0.95 -9.97 10.28
CA HIS A 191 -2.23 -9.34 10.63
C HIS A 191 -2.91 -8.74 9.41
N GLY A 192 -2.14 -8.08 8.56
CA GLY A 192 -2.55 -7.58 7.26
C GLY A 192 -1.52 -7.89 6.18
N VAL A 193 -1.98 -7.95 4.93
CA VAL A 193 -1.14 -8.19 3.74
C VAL A 193 -1.52 -7.18 2.68
N ILE A 194 -0.53 -6.44 2.22
CA ILE A 194 -0.62 -5.47 1.13
C ILE A 194 0.30 -5.95 0.01
N THR A 195 -0.24 -6.07 -1.19
CA THR A 195 0.52 -6.48 -2.38
C THR A 195 0.70 -5.29 -3.30
N LEU A 196 1.92 -5.06 -3.75
CA LEU A 196 2.29 -4.09 -4.78
C LEU A 196 2.51 -4.84 -6.10
N GLU A 197 1.98 -4.29 -7.18
CA GLU A 197 2.16 -4.81 -8.52
C GLU A 197 2.63 -3.68 -9.45
N GLN A 198 3.60 -4.00 -10.29
CA GLN A 198 4.05 -3.16 -11.37
C GLN A 198 3.74 -3.89 -12.68
N ALA A 199 2.89 -3.31 -13.49
CA ALA A 199 2.48 -3.87 -14.77
C ALA A 199 3.02 -2.99 -15.90
N ALA A 200 3.84 -3.58 -16.76
CA ALA A 200 4.18 -2.97 -18.05
C ALA A 200 2.98 -3.16 -18.99
N GLY A 201 2.41 -2.07 -19.49
CA GLY A 201 1.40 -2.12 -20.54
C GLY A 201 2.06 -2.30 -21.92
N ASP A 202 1.30 -2.78 -22.89
CA ASP A 202 1.77 -2.84 -24.29
C ASP A 202 2.10 -1.45 -24.84
N TYR A 203 1.50 -0.41 -24.28
CA TYR A 203 1.72 1.00 -24.63
C TYR A 203 1.66 1.89 -23.39
N GLY A 204 2.48 2.94 -23.37
CA GLY A 204 2.50 3.95 -22.32
C GLY A 204 3.49 3.66 -21.19
N SER A 205 3.36 4.37 -20.08
CA SER A 205 4.18 4.18 -18.89
C SER A 205 3.75 2.95 -18.09
N GLU A 206 4.67 2.42 -17.30
CA GLU A 206 4.36 1.38 -16.33
C GLU A 206 3.27 1.85 -15.35
N ARG A 207 2.35 0.95 -15.05
CA ARG A 207 1.27 1.19 -14.10
C ARG A 207 1.56 0.47 -12.81
N ARG A 208 1.61 1.22 -11.72
CA ARG A 208 1.74 0.66 -10.38
C ARG A 208 0.38 0.62 -9.71
N ARG A 209 0.09 -0.50 -9.06
CA ARG A 209 -1.15 -0.67 -8.30
C ARG A 209 -0.91 -1.49 -7.05
N LEU A 210 -1.70 -1.21 -6.03
CA LEU A 210 -1.70 -1.95 -4.78
C LEU A 210 -3.08 -2.53 -4.49
N ARG A 211 -3.08 -3.59 -3.70
CA ARG A 211 -4.31 -4.12 -3.12
C ARG A 211 -4.07 -4.62 -1.70
N VAL A 212 -5.08 -4.48 -0.86
CA VAL A 212 -5.12 -5.14 0.43
C VAL A 212 -5.70 -6.54 0.22
N VAL A 213 -4.86 -7.55 0.45
CA VAL A 213 -5.28 -8.96 0.32
C VAL A 213 -6.03 -9.40 1.57
N LYS A 214 -5.59 -8.88 2.73
CA LYS A 214 -6.12 -9.27 4.02
C LYS A 214 -5.87 -8.17 5.05
N MET A 215 -6.83 -7.96 5.93
CA MET A 215 -6.70 -7.13 7.13
C MET A 215 -7.62 -7.71 8.20
N ARG A 216 -7.09 -8.14 9.33
CA ARG A 216 -7.87 -8.75 10.40
C ARG A 216 -8.61 -7.70 11.22
N GLY A 217 -9.88 -7.94 11.48
CA GLY A 217 -10.70 -7.11 12.36
C GLY A 217 -11.01 -5.70 11.85
N VAL A 218 -10.74 -5.42 10.56
CA VAL A 218 -10.90 -4.10 9.97
C VAL A 218 -11.56 -4.20 8.61
N LYS A 219 -12.52 -3.33 8.36
CA LYS A 219 -13.06 -3.12 7.02
C LYS A 219 -12.09 -2.23 6.24
N TYR A 220 -11.68 -2.67 5.07
CA TYR A 220 -10.80 -1.94 4.16
C TYR A 220 -11.45 -1.83 2.77
N ARG A 221 -10.93 -0.94 1.94
CA ARG A 221 -11.35 -0.82 0.54
C ARG A 221 -10.71 -1.95 -0.27
N GLY A 222 -11.53 -2.86 -0.76
CA GLY A 222 -11.09 -3.97 -1.60
C GLY A 222 -10.85 -3.56 -3.05
N GLY A 223 -10.15 -4.43 -3.79
CA GLY A 223 -9.79 -4.23 -5.19
C GLY A 223 -8.40 -3.63 -5.36
N PHE A 224 -8.09 -3.26 -6.60
CA PHE A 224 -6.83 -2.59 -6.91
C PHE A 224 -6.99 -1.08 -6.80
N HIS A 225 -5.96 -0.42 -6.29
CA HIS A 225 -5.80 1.02 -6.20
C HIS A 225 -4.53 1.39 -6.96
N ASP A 226 -4.61 2.36 -7.83
CA ASP A 226 -3.43 2.85 -8.55
C ASP A 226 -2.56 3.69 -7.60
N PHE A 227 -1.26 3.71 -7.83
CA PHE A 227 -0.36 4.59 -7.12
C PHE A 227 0.82 5.01 -8.00
N GLU A 228 1.42 6.11 -7.65
CA GLU A 228 2.60 6.68 -8.29
C GLU A 228 3.69 6.94 -7.25
N ILE A 229 4.94 6.89 -7.70
CA ILE A 229 6.11 7.24 -6.90
C ILE A 229 6.72 8.48 -7.52
N GLU A 230 6.69 9.57 -6.77
CA GLU A 230 7.20 10.87 -7.20
C GLU A 230 8.27 11.38 -6.23
N THR A 231 8.88 12.51 -6.57
CA THR A 231 9.69 13.25 -5.60
C THR A 231 8.79 13.67 -4.44
N GLY A 232 9.04 13.14 -3.25
CA GLY A 232 8.17 13.35 -2.08
C GLY A 232 7.43 12.09 -1.62
N GLY A 233 7.49 11.01 -2.42
CA GLY A 233 7.05 9.67 -2.01
C GLY A 233 5.92 9.07 -2.83
N VAL A 234 5.16 8.21 -2.20
CA VAL A 234 4.05 7.47 -2.81
C VAL A 234 2.75 8.24 -2.66
N SER A 235 2.07 8.42 -3.78
CA SER A 235 0.68 8.92 -3.86
C SER A 235 -0.24 7.78 -4.28
N VAL A 236 -1.26 7.49 -3.49
CA VAL A 236 -2.23 6.42 -3.76
C VAL A 236 -3.53 7.01 -4.26
N PHE A 237 -4.12 6.41 -5.28
CA PHE A 237 -5.41 6.79 -5.85
C PHE A 237 -6.46 5.71 -5.52
N PRO A 238 -7.25 5.88 -4.45
CA PRO A 238 -8.24 4.89 -4.05
C PRO A 238 -9.26 4.64 -5.15
N ARG A 239 -9.56 3.38 -5.40
CA ARG A 239 -10.60 3.01 -6.37
C ARG A 239 -11.93 3.67 -6.02
N LEU A 240 -12.54 4.30 -6.99
CA LEU A 240 -13.86 4.91 -6.83
C LEU A 240 -14.93 3.83 -6.63
N ILE A 241 -15.79 4.04 -5.66
CA ILE A 241 -16.97 3.21 -5.40
C ILE A 241 -18.19 4.04 -5.78
N ALA A 242 -18.89 3.64 -6.84
CA ALA A 242 -20.03 4.38 -7.38
C ALA A 242 -21.10 4.71 -6.32
N ALA A 243 -21.34 3.79 -5.39
CA ALA A 243 -22.31 3.98 -4.31
C ALA A 243 -21.96 5.12 -3.33
N GLU A 244 -20.66 5.46 -3.17
CA GLU A 244 -20.20 6.55 -2.30
C GLU A 244 -20.31 7.92 -2.98
N HIS A 245 -20.44 7.94 -4.31
CA HIS A 245 -20.53 9.16 -5.14
C HIS A 245 -21.93 9.40 -5.69
N HIS A 246 -22.92 8.60 -5.26
CA HIS A 246 -24.29 8.80 -5.67
C HIS A 246 -24.84 10.12 -5.13
N ARG A 247 -25.07 11.07 -6.04
CA ARG A 247 -25.84 12.28 -5.72
C ARG A 247 -27.29 12.02 -6.08
N PRO A 248 -28.26 12.28 -5.16
CA PRO A 248 -29.67 12.20 -5.52
C PRO A 248 -29.95 13.25 -6.59
N PHE A 249 -30.58 12.81 -7.68
CA PHE A 249 -30.99 13.72 -8.75
C PHE A 249 -32.30 14.40 -8.37
N THR A 250 -32.39 15.69 -8.56
CA THR A 250 -33.67 16.39 -8.55
C THR A 250 -34.46 15.93 -9.77
N GLY A 251 -35.72 15.57 -9.58
CA GLY A 251 -36.56 15.00 -10.65
C GLY A 251 -36.97 15.96 -11.78
N SER A 252 -36.33 17.16 -11.86
CA SER A 252 -36.53 18.12 -12.92
C SER A 252 -35.76 17.76 -14.18
N LEU A 253 -36.44 17.59 -15.30
CA LEU A 253 -35.84 17.34 -16.60
C LEU A 253 -34.99 18.54 -17.04
N VAL A 254 -33.91 18.26 -17.77
CA VAL A 254 -32.96 19.26 -18.27
C VAL A 254 -33.21 19.47 -19.75
N SER A 255 -33.50 20.72 -20.15
CA SER A 255 -33.71 21.06 -21.55
C SER A 255 -32.47 20.82 -22.41
N THR A 256 -32.67 20.25 -23.58
CA THR A 256 -31.64 20.11 -24.61
C THR A 256 -31.32 21.43 -25.31
N GLY A 257 -32.11 22.48 -25.08
CA GLY A 257 -32.05 23.75 -25.80
C GLY A 257 -32.71 23.68 -27.20
N ILE A 258 -33.40 22.58 -27.49
CA ILE A 258 -34.15 22.40 -28.74
C ILE A 258 -35.58 22.02 -28.35
N ALA A 259 -36.51 22.98 -28.35
CA ALA A 259 -37.85 22.79 -27.83
C ALA A 259 -38.61 21.59 -28.36
N ARG A 260 -38.48 21.29 -29.67
CA ARG A 260 -39.13 20.14 -30.27
C ARG A 260 -38.55 18.78 -29.79
N ILE A 261 -37.24 18.74 -29.49
CA ILE A 261 -36.63 17.54 -28.93
C ILE A 261 -37.08 17.39 -27.47
N ASP A 262 -37.14 18.47 -26.72
CA ASP A 262 -37.63 18.45 -25.34
C ASP A 262 -39.08 17.97 -25.27
N GLU A 263 -39.94 18.46 -26.17
CA GLU A 263 -41.33 17.99 -26.30
C GLU A 263 -41.41 16.48 -26.59
N MET A 264 -40.61 15.99 -27.51
CA MET A 264 -40.55 14.54 -27.86
C MET A 264 -40.03 13.70 -26.69
N LEU A 265 -39.18 14.24 -25.84
CA LEU A 265 -38.61 13.57 -24.64
C LEU A 265 -39.46 13.78 -23.38
N GLY A 266 -40.64 14.42 -23.50
CA GLY A 266 -41.52 14.66 -22.35
C GLY A 266 -41.02 15.75 -21.40
N GLY A 267 -40.19 16.69 -21.89
CA GLY A 267 -39.70 17.84 -21.16
C GLY A 267 -38.19 18.00 -21.09
N GLY A 268 -37.44 17.09 -21.69
CA GLY A 268 -35.98 17.15 -21.73
C GLY A 268 -35.30 15.86 -21.30
N LEU A 269 -34.04 15.95 -20.92
CA LEU A 269 -33.20 14.81 -20.47
C LEU A 269 -33.29 14.63 -18.97
N ALA A 270 -33.32 13.38 -18.51
CA ALA A 270 -33.24 13.11 -17.07
C ALA A 270 -31.80 13.37 -16.54
N PRO A 271 -31.64 14.15 -15.48
CA PRO A 271 -30.32 14.39 -14.87
C PRO A 271 -29.66 13.09 -14.42
N GLY A 272 -28.34 13.00 -14.58
CA GLY A 272 -27.57 11.84 -14.16
C GLY A 272 -27.72 10.58 -14.99
N THR A 273 -28.35 10.68 -16.15
CA THR A 273 -28.46 9.59 -17.13
C THR A 273 -27.50 9.81 -18.29
N ASN A 274 -27.12 8.71 -18.93
CA ASN A 274 -26.37 8.74 -20.19
C ASN A 274 -27.35 8.69 -21.37
N THR A 275 -27.26 9.64 -22.29
CA THR A 275 -28.06 9.68 -23.49
C THR A 275 -27.21 9.43 -24.70
N LEU A 276 -27.54 8.43 -25.51
CA LEU A 276 -26.86 8.13 -26.76
C LEU A 276 -27.58 8.77 -27.94
N LEU A 277 -26.85 9.61 -28.72
CA LEU A 277 -27.31 10.10 -30.05
C LEU A 277 -26.79 9.18 -31.15
N SER A 278 -27.67 8.38 -31.71
CA SER A 278 -27.35 7.43 -32.81
C SER A 278 -27.95 7.88 -34.12
N GLY A 279 -27.23 7.63 -35.22
CA GLY A 279 -27.69 7.94 -36.58
C GLY A 279 -26.55 7.96 -37.61
N PRO A 280 -26.83 7.96 -38.91
CA PRO A 280 -25.83 8.00 -39.96
C PRO A 280 -25.00 9.30 -39.95
N SER A 281 -23.92 9.32 -40.72
CA SER A 281 -23.09 10.53 -40.87
C SER A 281 -23.91 11.67 -41.50
N GLY A 282 -23.66 12.91 -41.07
CA GLY A 282 -24.32 14.11 -41.60
C GLY A 282 -25.73 14.42 -41.03
N VAL A 283 -26.31 13.56 -40.18
CA VAL A 283 -27.69 13.75 -39.67
C VAL A 283 -27.82 14.82 -38.58
N GLY A 284 -26.74 15.50 -38.22
CA GLY A 284 -26.78 16.59 -37.22
C GLY A 284 -26.49 16.17 -35.76
N LYS A 285 -25.94 14.98 -35.53
CA LYS A 285 -25.59 14.53 -34.14
C LYS A 285 -24.72 15.53 -33.40
N THR A 286 -23.62 15.96 -34.03
CA THR A 286 -22.68 16.92 -33.44
C THR A 286 -23.35 18.26 -33.16
N SER A 287 -24.16 18.77 -34.11
CA SER A 287 -24.90 20.04 -33.92
C SER A 287 -25.87 19.96 -32.74
N THR A 288 -26.56 18.82 -32.60
CA THR A 288 -27.46 18.56 -31.45
C THR A 288 -26.69 18.51 -30.15
N ALA A 289 -25.56 17.79 -30.08
CA ALA A 289 -24.72 17.69 -28.90
C ALA A 289 -24.18 19.06 -28.50
N VAL A 290 -23.65 19.85 -29.44
CA VAL A 290 -23.16 21.21 -29.18
C VAL A 290 -24.29 22.10 -28.64
N ARG A 291 -25.50 22.02 -29.21
CA ARG A 291 -26.65 22.81 -28.70
C ARG A 291 -27.03 22.42 -27.29
N CYS A 292 -26.99 21.12 -26.93
CA CYS A 292 -27.20 20.67 -25.56
C CYS A 292 -26.14 21.25 -24.61
N GLY A 293 -24.88 21.28 -25.01
CA GLY A 293 -23.80 21.89 -24.24
C GLY A 293 -23.99 23.38 -24.03
N LEU A 294 -24.34 24.13 -25.08
CA LEU A 294 -24.66 25.55 -24.99
C LEU A 294 -25.84 25.84 -24.04
N ALA A 295 -26.91 25.03 -24.14
CA ALA A 295 -28.05 25.17 -23.25
C ALA A 295 -27.69 24.86 -21.77
N ALA A 296 -26.77 23.96 -21.53
CA ALA A 296 -26.21 23.72 -20.19
C ALA A 296 -25.45 24.95 -19.68
N MET A 297 -24.60 25.54 -20.50
CA MET A 297 -23.86 26.77 -20.14
C MET A 297 -24.80 27.96 -19.89
N GLU A 298 -25.85 28.13 -20.69
CA GLU A 298 -26.88 29.15 -20.49
C GLU A 298 -27.59 29.05 -19.13
N ARG A 299 -27.70 27.84 -18.58
CA ARG A 299 -28.22 27.57 -17.22
C ARG A 299 -27.20 27.72 -16.10
N GLY A 300 -25.91 27.94 -16.42
CA GLY A 300 -24.82 27.99 -15.45
C GLY A 300 -24.20 26.62 -15.12
N ASP A 301 -24.55 25.56 -15.86
CA ASP A 301 -23.95 24.25 -15.72
C ASP A 301 -22.58 24.22 -16.40
N LYS A 302 -21.74 23.21 -16.05
CA LYS A 302 -20.46 22.99 -16.73
C LYS A 302 -20.68 22.03 -17.88
N ALA A 303 -20.17 22.38 -19.07
CA ALA A 303 -20.10 21.50 -20.23
C ALA A 303 -18.63 21.30 -20.66
N ALA A 304 -18.24 20.07 -21.04
CA ALA A 304 -16.92 19.71 -21.50
C ALA A 304 -16.99 18.98 -22.86
#